data_3c62e51a87fecad5b768647fa2a45e94
#
_entry.id   3c62e51a87fecad5b768647fa2a45e94
#
_cell.length_a   1.000
_cell.length_b   1.000
_cell.length_c   1.000
_cell.angle_alpha   90.00
_cell.angle_beta   90.00
_cell.angle_gamma   90.00
#
_symmetry.space_group_name_H-M   'P 1'
#
loop_
_entity.id
_entity.type
_entity.pdbx_description
1 polymer ?
#
loop_
_entity_poly.entity_id
_entity_poly.type
_entity_poly.pdbx_seq_one_letter_code
_entity_poly.pdbx_strand_id
1 'polypeptide(L)'
;MSRSKVIAKAESQIGVKESPAGSNRQLYGEAYGTNGVPWCVIFLWWVFDQAGAGAAFYGGGKTASCSALISWGLSRGRIVDVADVAPGDIVFLCFDKSRVASHCGLVTNVTDGQIVTVEGNTTSGSGSQDNGGCVCSKVRTPAQVVRVLRPAYVPEDCLSSWAKEDIRKCVERDVMIGYPSGDFKPKQNVTREELAHILAKVI
;
A
#
# COMPACT_ATOMS: atom_id res chain seq x y z
N MET A 1 -8.38 9.38 -4.34
CA MET A 1 -8.89 8.09 -4.81
C MET A 1 -8.87 7.08 -3.70
N SER A 2 -9.83 6.14 -3.72
CA SER A 2 -10.20 5.41 -2.52
C SER A 2 -9.40 4.14 -2.33
N ARG A 3 -9.26 3.74 -1.09
CA ARG A 3 -8.70 2.47 -0.63
C ARG A 3 -9.36 1.27 -1.31
N SER A 4 -10.72 1.28 -1.39
CA SER A 4 -11.49 0.20 -2.00
C SER A 4 -11.14 -0.04 -3.46
N LYS A 5 -10.87 1.02 -4.24
CA LYS A 5 -10.45 0.87 -5.64
C LYS A 5 -9.07 0.23 -5.80
N VAL A 6 -8.15 0.53 -4.89
CA VAL A 6 -6.81 -0.08 -4.89
C VAL A 6 -6.92 -1.56 -4.56
N ILE A 7 -7.71 -1.92 -3.53
CA ILE A 7 -7.96 -3.32 -3.15
C ILE A 7 -8.59 -4.07 -4.33
N ALA A 8 -9.69 -3.58 -4.87
CA ALA A 8 -10.38 -4.21 -5.99
C ALA A 8 -9.47 -4.38 -7.22
N LYS A 9 -8.60 -3.39 -7.50
CA LYS A 9 -7.62 -3.49 -8.59
C LYS A 9 -6.61 -4.62 -8.33
N ALA A 10 -6.08 -4.75 -7.12
CA ALA A 10 -5.17 -5.82 -6.77
C ALA A 10 -5.84 -7.20 -6.88
N GLU A 11 -7.03 -7.35 -6.34
CA GLU A 11 -7.81 -8.59 -6.40
C GLU A 11 -8.11 -9.03 -7.83
N SER A 12 -8.40 -8.08 -8.72
CA SER A 12 -8.65 -8.36 -10.15
C SER A 12 -7.44 -8.94 -10.89
N GLN A 13 -6.26 -8.91 -10.29
CA GLN A 13 -5.01 -9.43 -10.88
C GLN A 13 -4.65 -10.83 -10.38
N ILE A 14 -5.40 -11.38 -9.42
CA ILE A 14 -5.13 -12.72 -8.89
C ILE A 14 -5.16 -13.74 -10.04
N GLY A 15 -4.12 -14.57 -10.12
CA GLY A 15 -3.95 -15.57 -11.17
C GLY A 15 -3.08 -15.13 -12.35
N VAL A 16 -2.73 -13.85 -12.47
CA VAL A 16 -1.72 -13.39 -13.46
C VAL A 16 -0.38 -14.06 -13.16
N LYS A 17 0.30 -14.53 -14.21
CA LYS A 17 1.57 -15.28 -14.12
C LYS A 17 2.63 -14.69 -15.02
N GLU A 18 3.87 -15.01 -14.71
CA GLU A 18 5.02 -14.75 -15.58
C GLU A 18 4.93 -15.53 -16.89
N SER A 19 5.47 -14.94 -17.93
CA SER A 19 5.66 -15.60 -19.21
C SER A 19 7.01 -15.20 -19.83
N PRO A 20 7.94 -16.15 -20.01
CA PRO A 20 7.94 -17.56 -19.56
C PRO A 20 7.94 -17.71 -18.03
N ALA A 21 7.53 -18.87 -17.52
CA ALA A 21 7.59 -19.16 -16.10
C ALA A 21 9.03 -19.04 -15.56
N GLY A 22 9.19 -18.43 -14.37
CA GLY A 22 10.48 -18.21 -13.71
C GLY A 22 11.32 -17.10 -14.34
N SER A 23 10.77 -16.32 -15.26
CA SER A 23 11.51 -15.28 -15.98
C SER A 23 11.47 -13.90 -15.32
N ASN A 24 10.64 -13.70 -14.29
CA ASN A 24 10.27 -12.39 -13.75
C ASN A 24 9.70 -11.43 -14.80
N ARG A 25 9.18 -11.96 -15.93
CA ARG A 25 8.60 -11.16 -17.01
C ARG A 25 7.08 -11.20 -16.93
N GLN A 26 6.48 -10.03 -16.86
CA GLN A 26 5.04 -9.86 -16.74
C GLN A 26 4.65 -8.39 -17.09
N LEU A 27 3.36 -8.15 -17.27
CA LEU A 27 2.83 -6.87 -17.74
C LEU A 27 3.17 -5.67 -16.84
N TYR A 28 3.36 -5.88 -15.54
CA TYR A 28 3.66 -4.80 -14.59
C TYR A 28 5.07 -4.26 -14.78
N GLY A 29 6.05 -5.16 -15.04
CA GLY A 29 7.43 -4.79 -15.36
C GLY A 29 7.53 -4.08 -16.70
N GLU A 30 6.73 -4.47 -17.69
CA GLU A 30 6.61 -3.76 -18.97
C GLU A 30 6.11 -2.34 -18.77
N ALA A 31 4.99 -2.16 -18.04
CA ALA A 31 4.42 -0.86 -17.71
C ALA A 31 5.38 0.00 -16.86
N TYR A 32 6.15 -0.64 -15.98
CA TYR A 32 7.14 0.04 -15.14
C TYR A 32 8.36 0.52 -15.94
N GLY A 33 8.68 -0.16 -17.03
CA GLY A 33 9.86 0.09 -17.86
C GLY A 33 11.09 -0.74 -17.46
N THR A 34 10.92 -1.74 -16.59
CA THR A 34 11.97 -2.71 -16.21
C THR A 34 11.33 -4.07 -15.99
N ASN A 35 11.67 -5.03 -16.82
CA ASN A 35 11.13 -6.39 -16.78
C ASN A 35 12.25 -7.41 -16.55
N GLY A 36 11.90 -8.61 -16.02
CA GLY A 36 12.89 -9.65 -15.72
C GLY A 36 13.61 -9.44 -14.37
N VAL A 37 13.05 -8.69 -13.45
CA VAL A 37 13.53 -8.45 -12.08
C VAL A 37 12.44 -8.81 -11.07
N PRO A 38 12.75 -9.01 -9.77
CA PRO A 38 11.72 -9.18 -8.73
C PRO A 38 10.70 -8.06 -8.77
N TRP A 39 9.40 -8.41 -8.73
CA TRP A 39 8.34 -7.48 -9.10
C TRP A 39 7.22 -7.30 -8.06
N CYS A 40 7.43 -7.69 -6.82
CA CYS A 40 6.43 -7.50 -5.76
C CYS A 40 6.08 -6.01 -5.55
N VAL A 41 7.08 -5.13 -5.47
CA VAL A 41 6.87 -3.67 -5.33
C VAL A 41 6.39 -3.05 -6.64
N ILE A 42 6.88 -3.54 -7.79
CA ILE A 42 6.45 -3.10 -9.13
C ILE A 42 4.96 -3.38 -9.34
N PHE A 43 4.48 -4.56 -8.88
CA PHE A 43 3.06 -4.90 -8.90
C PHE A 43 2.23 -3.91 -8.09
N LEU A 44 2.66 -3.58 -6.87
CA LEU A 44 1.97 -2.59 -6.03
C LEU A 44 1.97 -1.21 -6.69
N TRP A 45 3.11 -0.75 -7.21
CA TRP A 45 3.15 0.50 -7.96
C TRP A 45 2.11 0.54 -9.08
N TRP A 46 2.03 -0.52 -9.89
CA TRP A 46 1.07 -0.64 -10.98
C TRP A 46 -0.38 -0.62 -10.49
N VAL A 47 -0.67 -1.35 -9.40
CA VAL A 47 -2.02 -1.37 -8.80
C VAL A 47 -2.44 0.03 -8.38
N PHE A 48 -1.57 0.77 -7.70
CA PHE A 48 -1.87 2.14 -7.26
C PHE A 48 -2.02 3.09 -8.45
N ASP A 49 -1.18 2.98 -9.46
CA ASP A 49 -1.27 3.78 -10.69
C ASP A 49 -2.61 3.55 -11.40
N GLN A 50 -2.94 2.29 -11.68
CA GLN A 50 -4.17 1.92 -12.37
C GLN A 50 -5.46 2.21 -11.57
N ALA A 51 -5.39 2.19 -10.25
CA ALA A 51 -6.48 2.66 -9.40
C ALA A 51 -6.55 4.19 -9.35
N GLY A 52 -5.58 4.89 -9.96
CA GLY A 52 -5.38 6.33 -9.92
C GLY A 52 -5.04 6.85 -8.52
N ALA A 53 -4.43 6.03 -7.68
CA ALA A 53 -3.99 6.36 -6.34
C ALA A 53 -2.46 6.50 -6.26
N GLY A 54 -1.79 6.77 -7.38
CA GLY A 54 -0.33 6.84 -7.47
C GLY A 54 0.31 7.77 -6.45
N ALA A 55 -0.32 8.91 -6.15
CA ALA A 55 0.18 9.84 -5.14
C ALA A 55 0.24 9.23 -3.72
N ALA A 56 -0.63 8.26 -3.39
CA ALA A 56 -0.61 7.56 -2.12
C ALA A 56 0.50 6.48 -2.04
N PHE A 57 1.09 6.13 -3.18
CA PHE A 57 2.22 5.23 -3.29
C PHE A 57 3.47 6.03 -3.65
N TYR A 58 4.46 6.01 -2.77
CA TYR A 58 5.77 6.64 -2.97
C TYR A 58 5.70 8.11 -3.47
N GLY A 59 4.66 8.84 -3.05
CA GLY A 59 4.45 10.24 -3.44
C GLY A 59 4.18 10.46 -4.94
N GLY A 60 3.71 9.43 -5.65
CA GLY A 60 3.49 9.46 -7.10
C GLY A 60 4.72 9.05 -7.93
N GLY A 61 5.84 8.77 -7.27
CA GLY A 61 7.05 8.28 -7.92
C GLY A 61 7.05 6.76 -8.14
N LYS A 62 8.19 6.26 -8.64
CA LYS A 62 8.43 4.84 -8.89
C LYS A 62 9.51 4.29 -7.97
N THR A 63 9.29 3.11 -7.42
CA THR A 63 10.33 2.30 -6.77
C THR A 63 10.03 0.82 -6.97
N ALA A 64 11.09 0.00 -7.08
CA ALA A 64 11.01 -1.46 -7.11
C ALA A 64 11.60 -2.09 -5.83
N SER A 65 11.94 -1.26 -4.83
CA SER A 65 12.66 -1.67 -3.63
C SER A 65 11.78 -1.58 -2.38
N CYS A 66 11.64 -2.70 -1.65
CA CYS A 66 11.00 -2.71 -0.34
C CYS A 66 11.67 -1.73 0.64
N SER A 67 13.00 -1.71 0.70
CA SER A 67 13.73 -0.83 1.61
C SER A 67 13.53 0.65 1.28
N ALA A 68 13.51 1.03 0.00
CA ALA A 68 13.24 2.40 -0.41
C ALA A 68 11.82 2.83 -0.04
N LEU A 69 10.83 1.95 -0.24
CA LEU A 69 9.44 2.23 0.11
C LEU A 69 9.24 2.34 1.63
N ILE A 70 9.92 1.50 2.42
CA ILE A 70 9.93 1.60 3.90
C ILE A 70 10.56 2.94 4.33
N SER A 71 11.72 3.31 3.79
CA SER A 71 12.42 4.55 4.14
C SER A 71 11.57 5.78 3.81
N TRP A 72 10.89 5.75 2.67
CA TRP A 72 9.94 6.80 2.31
C TRP A 72 8.77 6.87 3.31
N GLY A 73 8.19 5.72 3.68
CA GLY A 73 7.12 5.66 4.68
C GLY A 73 7.55 6.20 6.04
N LEU A 74 8.76 5.87 6.49
CA LEU A 74 9.35 6.40 7.73
C LEU A 74 9.49 7.93 7.68
N SER A 75 10.03 8.46 6.58
CA SER A 75 10.20 9.92 6.41
C SER A 75 8.88 10.70 6.38
N ARG A 76 7.77 10.02 6.18
CA ARG A 76 6.42 10.59 6.10
C ARG A 76 5.55 10.25 7.31
N GLY A 77 6.09 9.59 8.34
CA GLY A 77 5.29 9.16 9.49
C GLY A 77 4.17 8.17 9.15
N ARG A 78 4.35 7.38 8.07
CA ARG A 78 3.33 6.47 7.54
C ARG A 78 3.53 5.01 7.96
N ILE A 79 4.53 4.73 8.76
CA ILE A 79 4.73 3.40 9.32
C ILE A 79 3.87 3.28 10.57
N VAL A 80 3.07 2.23 10.63
CA VAL A 80 2.18 1.92 11.76
C VAL A 80 2.59 0.59 12.39
N ASP A 81 2.10 0.34 13.60
CA ASP A 81 2.34 -0.92 14.28
C ASP A 81 1.62 -2.08 13.58
N VAL A 82 2.18 -3.27 13.69
CA VAL A 82 1.58 -4.50 13.11
C VAL A 82 0.22 -4.79 13.73
N ALA A 83 0.03 -4.43 15.00
CA ALA A 83 -1.26 -4.57 15.68
C ALA A 83 -2.38 -3.69 15.08
N ASP A 84 -2.01 -2.60 14.42
CA ASP A 84 -2.94 -1.63 13.82
C ASP A 84 -3.15 -1.87 12.31
N VAL A 85 -2.64 -2.99 11.77
CA VAL A 85 -2.76 -3.31 10.34
C VAL A 85 -4.22 -3.34 9.91
N ALA A 86 -4.51 -2.74 8.77
CA ALA A 86 -5.86 -2.61 8.22
C ALA A 86 -5.90 -2.82 6.70
N PRO A 87 -7.06 -3.16 6.13
CA PRO A 87 -7.22 -3.26 4.68
C PRO A 87 -6.73 -1.99 3.96
N GLY A 88 -5.96 -2.16 2.90
CA GLY A 88 -5.32 -1.10 2.14
C GLY A 88 -3.89 -0.76 2.58
N ASP A 89 -3.44 -1.24 3.73
CA ASP A 89 -2.05 -1.10 4.13
C ASP A 89 -1.12 -1.98 3.26
N ILE A 90 0.13 -1.60 3.15
CA ILE A 90 1.18 -2.41 2.54
C ILE A 90 1.99 -3.06 3.66
N VAL A 91 2.01 -4.39 3.70
CA VAL A 91 2.86 -5.15 4.61
C VAL A 91 4.17 -5.53 3.95
N PHE A 92 5.26 -5.39 4.69
CA PHE A 92 6.59 -5.86 4.30
C PHE A 92 6.89 -7.13 5.06
N LEU A 93 7.28 -8.16 4.33
CA LEU A 93 7.37 -9.54 4.81
C LEU A 93 8.82 -10.02 4.83
N CYS A 94 9.11 -10.88 5.81
CA CYS A 94 10.35 -11.61 5.92
C CYS A 94 10.02 -13.09 6.18
N PHE A 95 10.61 -13.99 5.40
CA PHE A 95 10.36 -15.43 5.50
C PHE A 95 11.50 -16.21 6.15
N ASP A 96 12.54 -15.52 6.58
CA ASP A 96 13.67 -16.07 7.32
C ASP A 96 13.85 -15.37 8.67
N LYS A 97 14.97 -15.60 9.34
CA LYS A 97 15.29 -15.01 10.66
C LYS A 97 15.98 -13.63 10.55
N SER A 98 16.22 -13.11 9.35
CA SER A 98 17.00 -11.88 9.14
C SER A 98 16.27 -10.62 9.62
N ARG A 99 14.94 -10.65 9.68
CA ARG A 99 14.07 -9.48 9.93
C ARG A 99 14.25 -8.36 8.88
N VAL A 100 14.83 -8.71 7.72
CA VAL A 100 14.95 -7.83 6.56
C VAL A 100 13.79 -8.10 5.61
N ALA A 101 13.10 -7.07 5.18
CA ALA A 101 11.98 -7.20 4.25
C ALA A 101 12.47 -7.67 2.87
N SER A 102 12.11 -8.88 2.47
CA SER A 102 12.40 -9.45 1.15
C SER A 102 11.19 -9.37 0.21
N HIS A 103 10.00 -9.12 0.74
CA HIS A 103 8.73 -9.16 0.00
C HIS A 103 7.73 -8.13 0.52
N CYS A 104 6.65 -7.89 -0.25
CA CYS A 104 5.55 -7.03 0.19
C CYS A 104 4.22 -7.47 -0.43
N GLY A 105 3.13 -7.08 0.23
CA GLY A 105 1.76 -7.33 -0.24
C GLY A 105 0.79 -6.23 0.19
N LEU A 106 -0.30 -6.11 -0.54
CA LEU A 106 -1.42 -5.24 -0.19
C LEU A 106 -2.38 -6.00 0.72
N VAL A 107 -2.69 -5.46 1.88
CA VAL A 107 -3.70 -6.04 2.79
C VAL A 107 -5.09 -5.83 2.21
N THR A 108 -5.86 -6.90 2.09
CA THR A 108 -7.26 -6.86 1.63
C THR A 108 -8.25 -7.10 2.76
N ASN A 109 -7.84 -7.89 3.77
CA ASN A 109 -8.67 -8.16 4.95
C ASN A 109 -7.79 -8.49 6.16
N VAL A 110 -8.35 -8.29 7.36
CA VAL A 110 -7.75 -8.74 8.64
C VAL A 110 -8.86 -9.43 9.44
N THR A 111 -8.66 -10.68 9.79
CA THR A 111 -9.65 -11.51 10.50
C THR A 111 -8.94 -12.45 11.45
N ASP A 112 -9.36 -12.49 12.70
CA ASP A 112 -8.86 -13.43 13.73
C ASP A 112 -7.32 -13.44 13.86
N GLY A 113 -6.70 -12.24 13.76
CA GLY A 113 -5.25 -12.06 13.82
C GLY A 113 -4.50 -12.52 12.56
N GLN A 114 -5.21 -12.93 11.52
CA GLN A 114 -4.66 -13.27 10.22
C GLN A 114 -4.76 -12.07 9.27
N ILE A 115 -3.72 -11.87 8.46
CA ILE A 115 -3.61 -10.77 7.51
C ILE A 115 -3.75 -11.36 6.11
N VAL A 116 -4.88 -11.07 5.45
CA VAL A 116 -5.10 -11.49 4.06
C VAL A 116 -4.49 -10.44 3.13
N THR A 117 -3.65 -10.89 2.21
CA THR A 117 -2.96 -10.03 1.27
C THR A 117 -3.18 -10.45 -0.17
N VAL A 118 -3.00 -9.52 -1.10
CA VAL A 118 -2.72 -9.80 -2.52
C VAL A 118 -1.28 -9.42 -2.80
N GLU A 119 -0.52 -10.36 -3.34
CA GLU A 119 0.92 -10.27 -3.55
C GLU A 119 1.29 -10.61 -4.98
N GLY A 120 2.14 -9.79 -5.60
CA GLY A 120 2.82 -10.12 -6.86
C GLY A 120 4.15 -10.79 -6.59
N ASN A 121 4.69 -11.50 -7.56
CA ASN A 121 5.97 -12.22 -7.45
C ASN A 121 6.00 -13.27 -6.34
N THR A 122 4.89 -13.96 -6.12
CA THR A 122 4.75 -15.02 -5.12
C THR A 122 4.25 -16.32 -5.77
N THR A 123 3.97 -17.33 -4.98
CA THR A 123 3.44 -18.61 -5.46
C THR A 123 2.19 -19.01 -4.69
N SER A 124 1.28 -19.72 -5.34
CA SER A 124 0.12 -20.33 -4.68
C SER A 124 0.45 -21.63 -3.93
N GLY A 125 1.59 -22.25 -4.26
CA GLY A 125 2.05 -23.53 -3.72
C GLY A 125 3.25 -23.41 -2.79
N SER A 126 4.05 -24.47 -2.76
CA SER A 126 5.24 -24.65 -1.93
C SER A 126 6.52 -23.98 -2.48
N GLY A 127 6.44 -23.26 -3.60
CA GLY A 127 7.58 -22.54 -4.18
C GLY A 127 7.98 -21.29 -3.38
N SER A 128 8.88 -20.48 -3.95
CA SER A 128 9.33 -19.24 -3.34
C SER A 128 8.16 -18.31 -3.02
N GLN A 129 8.17 -17.74 -1.82
CA GLN A 129 7.14 -16.81 -1.36
C GLN A 129 7.48 -15.36 -1.73
N ASP A 130 8.74 -15.06 -2.07
CA ASP A 130 9.27 -13.74 -2.38
C ASP A 130 9.90 -13.63 -3.79
N ASN A 131 9.94 -14.73 -4.53
CA ASN A 131 10.30 -14.80 -5.94
C ASN A 131 9.57 -15.95 -6.64
N GLY A 132 8.24 -15.95 -6.55
CA GLY A 132 7.36 -16.89 -7.25
C GLY A 132 6.71 -16.20 -8.46
N GLY A 133 6.18 -16.97 -9.38
CA GLY A 133 5.79 -16.47 -10.70
C GLY A 133 4.35 -16.00 -10.84
N CYS A 134 3.62 -15.64 -9.77
CA CYS A 134 2.20 -15.25 -9.88
C CYS A 134 1.77 -14.10 -8.98
N VAL A 135 0.58 -13.55 -9.28
CA VAL A 135 -0.22 -12.76 -8.33
C VAL A 135 -1.14 -13.71 -7.59
N CYS A 136 -1.04 -13.73 -6.26
CA CYS A 136 -1.82 -14.65 -5.44
C CYS A 136 -2.42 -13.95 -4.21
N SER A 137 -3.60 -14.42 -3.78
CA SER A 137 -4.10 -14.13 -2.43
C SER A 137 -3.35 -15.02 -1.43
N LYS A 138 -2.92 -14.44 -0.31
CA LYS A 138 -2.15 -15.11 0.74
C LYS A 138 -2.74 -14.80 2.11
N VAL A 139 -2.55 -15.73 3.05
CA VAL A 139 -2.80 -15.51 4.46
C VAL A 139 -1.46 -15.43 5.17
N ARG A 140 -1.21 -14.33 5.86
CA ARG A 140 0.03 -14.03 6.57
C ARG A 140 -0.22 -13.90 8.06
N THR A 141 0.77 -14.24 8.86
CA THR A 141 0.75 -14.04 10.31
C THR A 141 1.48 -12.75 10.68
N PRO A 142 1.14 -12.10 11.80
CA PRO A 142 1.89 -10.92 12.28
C PRO A 142 3.39 -11.16 12.45
N ALA A 143 3.81 -12.41 12.79
CA ALA A 143 5.21 -12.77 12.95
C ALA A 143 6.03 -12.65 11.65
N GLN A 144 5.39 -12.76 10.48
CA GLN A 144 6.03 -12.61 9.17
C GLN A 144 6.17 -11.14 8.76
N VAL A 145 5.44 -10.23 9.41
CA VAL A 145 5.44 -8.80 9.07
C VAL A 145 6.55 -8.09 9.81
N VAL A 146 7.39 -7.38 9.09
CA VAL A 146 8.49 -6.56 9.67
C VAL A 146 8.15 -5.07 9.71
N ARG A 147 7.31 -4.59 8.81
CA ARG A 147 6.80 -3.20 8.77
C ARG A 147 5.43 -3.15 8.12
N VAL A 148 4.65 -2.15 8.48
CA VAL A 148 3.37 -1.82 7.84
C VAL A 148 3.42 -0.37 7.40
N LEU A 149 3.18 -0.13 6.11
CA LEU A 149 3.04 1.21 5.54
C LEU A 149 1.57 1.49 5.29
N ARG A 150 1.05 2.59 5.83
CA ARG A 150 -0.30 3.09 5.58
C ARG A 150 -0.29 4.17 4.50
N PRO A 151 -0.73 3.86 3.27
CA PRO A 151 -0.80 4.84 2.20
C PRO A 151 -1.77 5.98 2.53
N ALA A 152 -1.49 7.18 2.03
CA ALA A 152 -2.32 8.38 2.21
C ALA A 152 -3.52 8.36 1.25
N TYR A 153 -4.50 7.50 1.50
CA TYR A 153 -5.73 7.49 0.72
C TYR A 153 -6.57 8.74 0.97
N VAL A 154 -7.26 9.22 -0.07
CA VAL A 154 -8.36 10.16 0.14
C VAL A 154 -9.50 9.40 0.80
N PRO A 155 -9.98 9.83 1.96
CA PRO A 155 -11.07 9.17 2.65
C PRO A 155 -12.33 9.09 1.78
N GLU A 156 -13.07 7.99 1.89
CA GLU A 156 -14.20 7.72 0.98
C GLU A 156 -15.35 8.70 1.19
N ASP A 157 -15.57 9.17 2.41
CA ASP A 157 -16.56 10.19 2.77
C ASP A 157 -16.26 11.57 2.15
N CYS A 158 -15.07 11.77 1.59
CA CYS A 158 -14.67 13.01 0.90
C CYS A 158 -14.88 12.96 -0.62
N LEU A 159 -15.19 11.80 -1.21
CA LEU A 159 -15.22 11.63 -2.68
C LEU A 159 -16.29 12.52 -3.37
N SER A 160 -17.36 12.86 -2.68
CA SER A 160 -18.41 13.76 -3.15
C SER A 160 -18.28 15.20 -2.65
N SER A 161 -17.26 15.50 -1.85
CA SER A 161 -17.03 16.85 -1.32
C SER A 161 -16.60 17.82 -2.44
N TRP A 162 -17.11 19.04 -2.38
CA TRP A 162 -16.63 20.13 -3.23
C TRP A 162 -15.14 20.46 -2.98
N ALA A 163 -14.65 20.23 -1.77
CA ALA A 163 -13.26 20.44 -1.36
C ALA A 163 -12.36 19.21 -1.57
N LYS A 164 -12.82 18.18 -2.30
CA LYS A 164 -12.13 16.89 -2.48
C LYS A 164 -10.66 17.06 -2.88
N GLU A 165 -10.36 17.94 -3.82
CA GLU A 165 -8.97 18.12 -4.30
C GLU A 165 -8.10 18.81 -3.26
N ASP A 166 -8.65 19.72 -2.48
CA ASP A 166 -7.90 20.36 -1.39
C ASP A 166 -7.68 19.40 -0.22
N ILE A 167 -8.70 18.59 0.11
CA ILE A 167 -8.56 17.50 1.08
C ILE A 167 -7.48 16.52 0.62
N ARG A 168 -7.46 16.14 -0.66
CA ARG A 168 -6.42 15.28 -1.23
C ARG A 168 -5.02 15.86 -1.00
N LYS A 169 -4.83 17.14 -1.32
CA LYS A 169 -3.54 17.84 -1.12
C LYS A 169 -3.14 17.87 0.36
N CYS A 170 -4.09 18.10 1.26
CA CYS A 170 -3.86 18.10 2.71
C CYS A 170 -3.43 16.72 3.20
N VAL A 171 -4.11 15.66 2.77
CA VAL A 171 -3.78 14.27 3.13
C VAL A 171 -2.41 13.86 2.57
N GLU A 172 -2.10 14.20 1.32
CA GLU A 172 -0.81 13.90 0.69
C GLU A 172 0.38 14.61 1.37
N ARG A 173 0.13 15.81 1.90
CA ARG A 173 1.15 16.62 2.60
C ARG A 173 1.17 16.39 4.11
N ASP A 174 0.39 15.45 4.62
CA ASP A 174 0.24 15.18 6.06
C ASP A 174 -0.23 16.40 6.89
N VAL A 175 -0.86 17.37 6.25
CA VAL A 175 -1.44 18.54 6.92
C VAL A 175 -2.71 18.14 7.67
N MET A 176 -3.58 17.34 7.03
CA MET A 176 -4.79 16.74 7.63
C MET A 176 -4.90 15.30 7.15
N ILE A 177 -5.03 14.35 8.05
CA ILE A 177 -5.02 12.91 7.72
C ILE A 177 -6.33 12.18 8.00
N GLY A 178 -7.32 12.86 8.59
CA GLY A 178 -8.58 12.25 9.04
C GLY A 178 -8.44 11.51 10.37
N TYR A 179 -9.49 10.77 10.73
CA TYR A 179 -9.61 10.04 11.98
C TYR A 179 -9.09 8.60 11.86
N PRO A 180 -8.74 7.95 12.99
CA PRO A 180 -8.31 6.55 13.01
C PRO A 180 -9.34 5.58 12.39
N SER A 181 -10.64 5.94 12.41
CA SER A 181 -11.72 5.20 11.73
C SER A 181 -11.57 5.13 10.20
N GLY A 182 -10.72 5.99 9.62
CA GLY A 182 -10.55 6.13 8.18
C GLY A 182 -11.45 7.20 7.54
N ASP A 183 -12.36 7.82 8.32
CA ASP A 183 -13.20 8.93 7.89
C ASP A 183 -12.44 10.26 7.98
N PHE A 184 -12.84 11.22 7.18
CA PHE A 184 -12.36 12.60 7.26
C PHE A 184 -13.36 13.54 7.91
N LYS A 185 -14.65 13.20 7.78
CA LYS A 185 -15.79 13.96 8.27
C LYS A 185 -15.80 15.41 7.75
N PRO A 186 -15.83 15.62 6.43
CA PRO A 186 -15.58 16.91 5.78
C PRO A 186 -16.59 18.01 6.16
N LYS A 187 -17.71 17.65 6.79
CA LYS A 187 -18.75 18.59 7.24
C LYS A 187 -18.74 18.81 8.77
N GLN A 188 -17.83 18.17 9.48
CA GLN A 188 -17.68 18.37 10.92
C GLN A 188 -16.93 19.68 11.21
N ASN A 189 -17.36 20.40 12.26
CA ASN A 189 -16.65 21.59 12.70
C ASN A 189 -15.26 21.21 13.23
N VAL A 190 -14.27 22.01 12.89
CA VAL A 190 -12.92 21.91 13.43
C VAL A 190 -12.84 22.64 14.77
N THR A 191 -12.20 22.04 15.76
CA THR A 191 -11.90 22.72 17.01
C THR A 191 -10.76 23.72 16.86
N ARG A 192 -10.63 24.66 17.81
CA ARG A 192 -9.50 25.62 17.81
C ARG A 192 -8.16 24.91 18.00
N GLU A 193 -8.12 23.82 18.75
CA GLU A 193 -6.93 22.99 18.96
C GLU A 193 -6.51 22.26 17.67
N GLU A 194 -7.46 21.63 16.99
CA GLU A 194 -7.22 20.98 15.69
C GLU A 194 -6.73 22.00 14.66
N LEU A 195 -7.36 23.18 14.60
CA LEU A 195 -6.94 24.23 13.67
C LEU A 195 -5.53 24.73 14.00
N ALA A 196 -5.20 24.95 15.29
CA ALA A 196 -3.85 25.36 15.70
C ALA A 196 -2.81 24.30 15.31
N HIS A 197 -3.12 23.01 15.51
CA HIS A 197 -2.24 21.91 15.09
C HIS A 197 -2.02 21.85 13.57
N ILE A 198 -3.08 22.08 12.78
CA ILE A 198 -3.00 22.14 11.33
C ILE A 198 -2.12 23.31 10.87
N LEU A 199 -2.37 24.50 11.41
CA LEU A 199 -1.60 25.70 11.05
C LEU A 199 -0.11 25.56 11.39
N ALA A 200 0.23 24.94 12.52
CA ALA A 200 1.61 24.70 12.91
C ALA A 200 2.39 23.78 11.94
N LYS A 201 1.69 23.02 11.06
CA LYS A 201 2.32 22.20 10.03
C LYS A 201 2.59 22.97 8.71
N VAL A 202 2.02 24.14 8.53
CA VAL A 202 2.09 24.89 7.25
C VAL A 202 2.83 26.21 7.36
N ILE A 203 3.11 26.69 8.60
CA ILE A 203 3.95 27.85 8.87
C ILE A 203 5.37 27.40 9.24
#